data_a38c685e2704541da4fec51c0c8abb2a
#
_entry.id   a38c685e2704541da4fec51c0c8abb2a
#
_cell.length_a   1.000
_cell.length_b   1.000
_cell.length_c   1.000
_cell.angle_alpha   90.00
_cell.angle_beta   90.00
_cell.angle_gamma   90.00
#
_symmetry.space_group_name_H-M   'P 1'
#
loop_
_entity.id
_entity.type
_entity.pdbx_description
1 polymer ?
#
loop_
_entity_poly.entity_id
_entity_poly.type
_entity_poly.pdbx_seq_one_letter_code
_entity_poly.pdbx_strand_id
1 'polypeptide(L)'
;QMMLRTRNPGGYIAPQLYLTLEKLSEELGNQTLRVTTRQGFQIHGVLKKDLKTVISSIVQNMGSTLGACGDVSRNVMAPPAPFRNKAEYQYAWEYADKIADLLTPQTEAYYEIWLDGEKALSAEVAPEVTAARQNDLNGTNFPDATEPIYGKHYMPRKFKCCVTVPGDNSIDIYTHDVGLIVITNEQGELEGFNVLAGGGMGRTHNKEETFARLADPLGYVAKDDVLALLKAIVATQRDYGDRIQRRHARMKYLLQDWGVEKFRTTVEGFFGKKLAPFKSLPDFQYEDFLGWQEQGDGKLFLGISVENGRVKDEGNFQLKTALKKIIEQYELPMRLTANHNIILYEIEPACQENIQQILQQHGVVSPDKIDPLVRYSMACPALPTCGLAITESERALPSIIQRIRTLLNKLGMEKEHFVIRMTGCPNGCARPYMAELGFVGSAPETYQIWLGGTPNQTKLARPFVDKLSIEKLEAFLEPLFVYFKQFRKLEESFGEFCNRVGFDALREFSATYDLGSYQPPKASKKRHRIGVPESMYDKLKATSVAQGKPMSQIVTEALEAYL
;
A
#
# COMPACT_ATOMS: atom_id res chain seq x y z
N GLN A 1 -22.24 17.00 4.58
CA GLN A 1 -21.16 16.75 3.61
C GLN A 1 -20.96 15.26 3.43
N MET A 2 -20.64 14.85 2.20
CA MET A 2 -20.44 13.47 1.79
C MET A 2 -18.99 13.25 1.34
N MET A 3 -18.53 12.00 1.36
CA MET A 3 -17.28 11.57 0.75
C MET A 3 -17.61 10.59 -0.36
N LEU A 4 -17.14 10.87 -1.58
CA LEU A 4 -17.17 9.92 -2.67
C LEU A 4 -15.83 9.21 -2.80
N ARG A 5 -15.86 8.00 -3.31
CA ARG A 5 -14.66 7.21 -3.60
C ARG A 5 -14.79 6.60 -4.98
N THR A 6 -13.75 6.71 -5.78
CA THR A 6 -13.67 6.05 -7.08
C THR A 6 -13.28 4.58 -6.93
N ARG A 7 -13.65 3.78 -7.91
CA ARG A 7 -13.23 2.39 -8.09
C ARG A 7 -12.28 2.34 -9.28
N ASN A 8 -11.08 1.89 -9.04
CA ASN A 8 -9.97 1.92 -9.98
C ASN A 8 -9.16 0.61 -9.83
N PRO A 9 -9.53 -0.48 -10.51
CA PRO A 9 -8.80 -1.73 -10.42
C PRO A 9 -7.33 -1.52 -10.80
N GLY A 10 -6.42 -2.16 -10.06
CA GLY A 10 -4.98 -1.96 -10.22
C GLY A 10 -4.50 -0.51 -10.09
N GLY A 11 -5.35 0.39 -9.58
CA GLY A 11 -5.02 1.81 -9.38
C GLY A 11 -5.02 2.65 -10.65
N TYR A 12 -5.48 2.15 -11.78
CA TYR A 12 -5.46 2.86 -13.06
C TYR A 12 -6.41 4.07 -13.07
N ILE A 13 -5.90 5.20 -13.54
CA ILE A 13 -6.67 6.45 -13.76
C ILE A 13 -6.30 6.99 -15.16
N ALA A 14 -7.30 7.09 -16.02
CA ALA A 14 -7.15 7.75 -17.32
C ALA A 14 -6.93 9.28 -17.15
N PRO A 15 -6.19 9.94 -18.06
CA PRO A 15 -5.92 11.37 -17.97
C PRO A 15 -7.18 12.22 -17.80
N GLN A 16 -8.18 11.98 -18.64
CA GLN A 16 -9.46 12.72 -18.60
C GLN A 16 -10.23 12.50 -17.30
N LEU A 17 -10.18 11.29 -16.74
CA LEU A 17 -10.79 11.01 -15.43
C LEU A 17 -10.10 11.81 -14.32
N TYR A 18 -8.75 11.89 -14.33
CA TYR A 18 -8.03 12.70 -13.35
C TYR A 18 -8.43 14.17 -13.40
N LEU A 19 -8.45 14.78 -14.61
CA LEU A 19 -8.85 16.18 -14.80
C LEU A 19 -10.29 16.42 -14.34
N THR A 20 -11.17 15.48 -14.59
CA THR A 20 -12.55 15.53 -14.09
C THR A 20 -12.61 15.48 -12.56
N LEU A 21 -11.88 14.57 -11.93
CA LEU A 21 -11.85 14.45 -10.46
C LEU A 21 -11.23 15.71 -9.82
N GLU A 22 -10.17 16.24 -10.42
CA GLU A 22 -9.54 17.47 -9.97
C GLU A 22 -10.54 18.62 -10.00
N LYS A 23 -11.21 18.85 -11.13
CA LYS A 23 -12.25 19.87 -11.29
C LYS A 23 -13.40 19.69 -10.29
N LEU A 24 -13.93 18.47 -10.14
CA LEU A 24 -15.00 18.18 -9.18
C LEU A 24 -14.57 18.43 -7.73
N SER A 25 -13.31 18.16 -7.41
CA SER A 25 -12.78 18.44 -6.07
C SER A 25 -12.71 19.94 -5.79
N GLU A 26 -12.37 20.74 -6.80
CA GLU A 26 -12.28 22.20 -6.71
C GLU A 26 -13.65 22.85 -6.58
N GLU A 27 -14.58 22.49 -7.46
CA GLU A 27 -15.88 23.14 -7.58
C GLU A 27 -16.92 22.65 -6.55
N LEU A 28 -16.92 21.36 -6.24
CA LEU A 28 -17.97 20.69 -5.46
C LEU A 28 -17.46 19.93 -4.22
N GLY A 29 -16.15 19.89 -4.04
CA GLY A 29 -15.49 19.24 -2.90
C GLY A 29 -14.85 20.23 -1.92
N ASN A 30 -13.83 19.79 -1.24
CA ASN A 30 -13.02 20.58 -0.31
C ASN A 30 -11.68 21.04 -0.92
N GLN A 31 -11.61 21.17 -2.24
CA GLN A 31 -10.46 21.63 -3.02
C GLN A 31 -9.25 20.68 -3.00
N THR A 32 -9.42 19.48 -2.48
CA THR A 32 -8.36 18.47 -2.43
C THR A 32 -8.84 17.12 -2.95
N LEU A 33 -7.93 16.33 -3.53
CA LEU A 33 -8.13 14.92 -3.76
C LEU A 33 -7.36 14.10 -2.72
N ARG A 34 -7.78 12.87 -2.50
CA ARG A 34 -7.04 11.98 -1.64
C ARG A 34 -6.84 10.61 -2.25
N VAL A 35 -5.58 10.21 -2.41
CA VAL A 35 -5.20 8.84 -2.76
C VAL A 35 -5.45 7.94 -1.55
N THR A 36 -6.10 6.80 -1.76
CA THR A 36 -6.42 5.85 -0.68
C THR A 36 -5.47 4.67 -0.67
N THR A 37 -5.37 3.99 0.49
CA THR A 37 -4.64 2.71 0.61
C THR A 37 -5.23 1.57 -0.21
N ARG A 38 -6.26 1.82 -1.02
CA ARG A 38 -6.85 0.86 -1.97
C ARG A 38 -6.87 1.40 -3.38
N GLN A 39 -5.87 2.20 -3.73
CA GLN A 39 -5.63 2.64 -5.09
C GLN A 39 -6.87 3.30 -5.74
N GLY A 40 -7.56 4.16 -5.01
CA GLY A 40 -8.68 4.95 -5.50
C GLY A 40 -8.63 6.37 -4.97
N PHE A 41 -9.27 7.32 -5.64
CA PHE A 41 -9.41 8.68 -5.15
C PHE A 41 -10.61 8.86 -4.22
N GLN A 42 -10.51 9.79 -3.30
CA GLN A 42 -11.62 10.31 -2.51
C GLN A 42 -11.78 11.81 -2.77
N ILE A 43 -13.04 12.23 -2.95
CA ILE A 43 -13.46 13.64 -2.91
C ILE A 43 -14.23 13.82 -1.60
N HIS A 44 -13.76 14.72 -0.76
CA HIS A 44 -14.40 15.07 0.51
C HIS A 44 -15.18 16.38 0.39
N GLY A 45 -16.17 16.58 1.25
CA GLY A 45 -16.90 17.85 1.33
C GLY A 45 -18.09 17.98 0.38
N VAL A 46 -18.38 17.01 -0.47
CA VAL A 46 -19.48 17.05 -1.43
C VAL A 46 -20.82 17.21 -0.74
N LEU A 47 -21.65 18.14 -1.18
CA LEU A 47 -22.99 18.33 -0.64
C LEU A 47 -23.97 17.32 -1.25
N LYS A 48 -25.00 16.94 -0.49
CA LYS A 48 -26.01 15.97 -0.95
C LYS A 48 -26.68 16.38 -2.29
N LYS A 49 -26.91 17.67 -2.50
CA LYS A 49 -27.53 18.20 -3.72
C LYS A 49 -26.65 17.99 -4.97
N ASP A 50 -25.31 17.93 -4.79
CA ASP A 50 -24.34 17.85 -5.88
C ASP A 50 -23.93 16.41 -6.22
N LEU A 51 -24.41 15.40 -5.45
CA LEU A 51 -24.06 14.00 -5.64
C LEU A 51 -24.36 13.48 -7.06
N LYS A 52 -25.53 13.87 -7.63
CA LYS A 52 -25.90 13.45 -8.98
C LYS A 52 -24.89 13.99 -10.01
N THR A 53 -24.53 15.25 -9.91
CA THR A 53 -23.55 15.89 -10.80
C THR A 53 -22.19 15.22 -10.70
N VAL A 54 -21.70 15.01 -9.46
CA VAL A 54 -20.39 14.38 -9.25
C VAL A 54 -20.36 12.94 -9.79
N ILE A 55 -21.38 12.11 -9.49
CA ILE A 55 -21.43 10.72 -9.94
C ILE A 55 -21.58 10.65 -11.47
N SER A 56 -22.48 11.44 -12.07
CA SER A 56 -22.66 11.44 -13.53
C SER A 56 -21.41 11.92 -14.27
N SER A 57 -20.71 12.96 -13.79
CA SER A 57 -19.46 13.40 -14.38
C SER A 57 -18.36 12.34 -14.32
N ILE A 58 -18.25 11.59 -13.22
CA ILE A 58 -17.32 10.47 -13.11
C ILE A 58 -17.66 9.39 -14.14
N VAL A 59 -18.93 9.01 -14.26
CA VAL A 59 -19.37 7.97 -15.22
C VAL A 59 -19.17 8.41 -16.66
N GLN A 60 -19.50 9.66 -17.00
CA GLN A 60 -19.28 10.22 -18.35
C GLN A 60 -17.81 10.29 -18.77
N ASN A 61 -16.89 10.27 -17.80
CA ASN A 61 -15.46 10.22 -18.04
C ASN A 61 -14.86 8.82 -17.71
N MET A 62 -15.66 7.77 -17.95
CA MET A 62 -15.27 6.37 -17.86
C MET A 62 -14.81 5.90 -16.45
N GLY A 63 -15.16 6.67 -15.41
CA GLY A 63 -14.92 6.30 -14.02
C GLY A 63 -16.11 5.59 -13.39
N SER A 64 -15.89 5.01 -12.22
CA SER A 64 -16.94 4.36 -11.44
C SER A 64 -16.78 4.63 -9.94
N THR A 65 -17.90 4.66 -9.23
CA THR A 65 -17.96 4.64 -7.76
C THR A 65 -18.60 3.34 -7.24
N LEU A 66 -19.08 2.49 -8.15
CA LEU A 66 -19.80 1.26 -7.82
C LEU A 66 -18.86 0.23 -7.16
N GLY A 67 -19.25 -0.31 -6.01
CA GLY A 67 -18.42 -1.25 -5.25
C GLY A 67 -17.26 -0.59 -4.47
N ALA A 68 -17.02 0.72 -4.58
CA ALA A 68 -16.01 1.42 -3.78
C ALA A 68 -16.35 1.45 -2.27
N CYS A 69 -17.63 1.30 -1.91
CA CYS A 69 -18.15 1.16 -0.55
C CYS A 69 -19.23 0.07 -0.50
N GLY A 70 -19.55 -0.45 0.71
CA GLY A 70 -20.60 -1.44 0.89
C GLY A 70 -20.09 -2.81 1.37
N ASP A 71 -21.02 -3.71 1.59
CA ASP A 71 -20.75 -5.11 1.96
C ASP A 71 -20.70 -5.97 0.66
N VAL A 72 -19.73 -5.61 -0.17
CA VAL A 72 -19.42 -6.19 -1.48
C VAL A 72 -17.90 -6.25 -1.65
N SER A 73 -17.44 -6.83 -2.77
CA SER A 73 -16.04 -6.69 -3.16
C SER A 73 -15.70 -5.22 -3.38
N ARG A 74 -14.59 -4.80 -2.78
CA ARG A 74 -14.05 -3.44 -2.90
C ARG A 74 -13.12 -3.36 -4.09
N ASN A 75 -12.53 -2.18 -4.32
CA ASN A 75 -11.53 -2.02 -5.36
C ASN A 75 -10.48 -3.14 -5.30
N VAL A 76 -10.19 -3.79 -6.43
CA VAL A 76 -9.16 -4.83 -6.53
C VAL A 76 -7.82 -4.15 -6.74
N MET A 77 -6.81 -4.58 -5.99
CA MET A 77 -5.48 -3.96 -6.03
C MET A 77 -4.52 -4.79 -6.86
N ALA A 78 -3.55 -4.12 -7.49
CA ALA A 78 -2.41 -4.73 -8.14
C ALA A 78 -1.16 -3.86 -7.97
N PRO A 79 0.08 -4.39 -8.17
CA PRO A 79 1.30 -3.60 -8.13
C PRO A 79 1.22 -2.40 -9.07
N PRO A 80 1.63 -1.22 -8.61
CA PRO A 80 1.45 0.00 -9.39
C PRO A 80 2.53 0.22 -10.46
N ALA A 81 3.67 -0.49 -10.39
CA ALA A 81 4.80 -0.30 -11.30
C ALA A 81 4.44 -0.72 -12.73
N PRO A 82 4.58 0.17 -13.74
CA PRO A 82 4.11 -0.07 -15.10
C PRO A 82 5.16 -0.77 -15.98
N PHE A 83 5.80 -1.82 -15.48
CA PHE A 83 6.79 -2.57 -16.23
C PHE A 83 6.19 -3.27 -17.45
N ARG A 84 6.74 -3.01 -18.64
CA ARG A 84 6.33 -3.63 -19.91
C ARG A 84 7.16 -4.85 -20.26
N ASN A 85 8.39 -4.95 -19.76
CA ASN A 85 9.29 -6.08 -19.96
C ASN A 85 9.13 -7.20 -18.92
N LYS A 86 8.14 -7.10 -18.03
CA LYS A 86 7.81 -8.11 -17.00
C LYS A 86 6.36 -8.53 -17.18
N ALA A 87 6.15 -9.65 -17.86
CA ALA A 87 4.82 -10.14 -18.25
C ALA A 87 3.90 -10.37 -17.03
N GLU A 88 4.44 -10.78 -15.89
CA GLU A 88 3.71 -11.03 -14.67
C GLU A 88 2.98 -9.79 -14.15
N TYR A 89 3.52 -8.57 -14.35
CA TYR A 89 2.84 -7.32 -13.98
C TYR A 89 1.62 -7.06 -14.86
N GLN A 90 1.71 -7.39 -16.16
CA GLN A 90 0.58 -7.28 -17.08
C GLN A 90 -0.55 -8.25 -16.67
N TYR A 91 -0.21 -9.49 -16.33
CA TYR A 91 -1.18 -10.47 -15.82
C TYR A 91 -1.82 -10.02 -14.50
N ALA A 92 -1.04 -9.41 -13.60
CA ALA A 92 -1.60 -8.90 -12.34
C ALA A 92 -2.64 -7.80 -12.59
N TRP A 93 -2.43 -6.91 -13.55
CA TRP A 93 -3.41 -5.87 -13.90
C TRP A 93 -4.63 -6.45 -14.61
N GLU A 94 -4.42 -7.29 -15.62
CA GLU A 94 -5.51 -7.95 -16.36
C GLU A 94 -6.45 -8.70 -15.41
N TYR A 95 -5.89 -9.45 -14.47
CA TYR A 95 -6.71 -10.19 -13.51
C TYR A 95 -7.29 -9.31 -12.41
N ALA A 96 -6.67 -8.19 -12.06
CA ALA A 96 -7.31 -7.20 -11.20
C ALA A 96 -8.57 -6.63 -11.84
N ASP A 97 -8.55 -6.33 -13.14
CA ASP A 97 -9.71 -5.89 -13.90
C ASP A 97 -10.78 -6.99 -14.01
N LYS A 98 -10.42 -8.20 -14.43
CA LYS A 98 -11.33 -9.35 -14.52
C LYS A 98 -12.02 -9.66 -13.19
N ILE A 99 -11.28 -9.66 -12.09
CA ILE A 99 -11.85 -9.89 -10.75
C ILE A 99 -12.75 -8.73 -10.32
N ALA A 100 -12.33 -7.52 -10.61
CA ALA A 100 -13.13 -6.35 -10.32
C ALA A 100 -14.46 -6.43 -11.08
N ASP A 101 -14.43 -6.79 -12.34
CA ASP A 101 -15.63 -6.94 -13.15
C ASP A 101 -16.49 -8.12 -12.69
N LEU A 102 -15.90 -9.30 -12.45
CA LEU A 102 -16.61 -10.46 -11.92
C LEU A 102 -17.42 -10.12 -10.67
N LEU A 103 -16.78 -9.41 -9.72
CA LEU A 103 -17.31 -9.10 -8.39
C LEU A 103 -17.96 -7.71 -8.27
N THR A 104 -18.17 -7.00 -9.37
CA THR A 104 -18.98 -5.78 -9.37
C THR A 104 -20.44 -6.13 -9.16
N PRO A 105 -21.12 -5.50 -8.18
CA PRO A 105 -22.54 -5.71 -7.99
C PRO A 105 -23.33 -5.44 -9.29
N GLN A 106 -24.17 -6.37 -9.69
CA GLN A 106 -25.04 -6.16 -10.83
C GLN A 106 -26.22 -5.27 -10.42
N THR A 107 -26.63 -4.42 -11.34
CA THR A 107 -27.79 -3.54 -11.19
C THR A 107 -28.66 -3.68 -12.43
N GLU A 108 -29.92 -3.30 -12.35
CA GLU A 108 -30.81 -3.22 -13.51
C GLU A 108 -30.46 -2.03 -14.44
N ALA A 109 -29.56 -1.15 -14.00
CA ALA A 109 -29.13 0.00 -14.78
C ALA A 109 -28.10 -0.44 -15.84
N TYR A 110 -28.46 -0.24 -17.07
CA TYR A 110 -27.58 -0.42 -18.23
C TYR A 110 -27.16 0.95 -18.76
N TYR A 111 -25.89 1.10 -19.14
CA TYR A 111 -25.40 2.31 -19.79
C TYR A 111 -24.30 1.99 -20.82
N GLU A 112 -24.27 2.81 -21.86
CA GLU A 112 -23.20 2.85 -22.85
C GLU A 112 -22.74 4.30 -23.04
N ILE A 113 -21.49 4.48 -23.33
CA ILE A 113 -20.94 5.77 -23.74
C ILE A 113 -20.47 5.63 -25.19
N TRP A 114 -21.01 6.47 -26.05
CA TRP A 114 -20.66 6.55 -27.47
C TRP A 114 -19.89 7.85 -27.70
N LEU A 115 -18.73 7.76 -28.34
CA LEU A 115 -17.91 8.90 -28.75
C LEU A 115 -17.78 8.84 -30.28
N ASP A 116 -18.13 9.92 -30.95
CA ASP A 116 -18.03 10.04 -32.42
C ASP A 116 -18.67 8.89 -33.22
N GLY A 117 -19.72 8.29 -32.66
CA GLY A 117 -20.42 7.16 -33.30
C GLY A 117 -19.83 5.79 -33.01
N GLU A 118 -18.79 5.71 -32.21
CA GLU A 118 -18.21 4.45 -31.73
C GLU A 118 -18.54 4.22 -30.24
N LYS A 119 -18.79 2.95 -29.89
CA LYS A 119 -19.07 2.56 -28.49
C LYS A 119 -17.76 2.56 -27.70
N ALA A 120 -17.55 3.65 -26.92
CA ALA A 120 -16.35 3.83 -26.11
C ALA A 120 -16.39 3.08 -24.78
N LEU A 121 -17.58 2.94 -24.16
CA LEU A 121 -17.79 2.22 -22.91
C LEU A 121 -19.16 1.55 -22.91
N SER A 122 -19.21 0.36 -22.32
CA SER A 122 -20.45 -0.38 -22.09
C SER A 122 -20.44 -0.96 -20.68
N ALA A 123 -21.62 -1.24 -20.15
CA ALA A 123 -21.78 -2.07 -18.96
C ALA A 123 -21.45 -3.56 -19.22
N GLU A 124 -21.25 -3.95 -20.47
CA GLU A 124 -20.80 -5.29 -20.84
C GLU A 124 -19.34 -5.49 -20.42
N VAL A 125 -19.06 -6.67 -19.91
CA VAL A 125 -17.72 -7.10 -19.51
C VAL A 125 -17.19 -8.16 -20.46
N ALA A 126 -15.90 -8.50 -20.35
CA ALA A 126 -15.26 -9.52 -21.20
C ALA A 126 -16.05 -10.84 -21.23
N PRO A 127 -16.12 -11.54 -22.38
CA PRO A 127 -16.92 -12.76 -22.52
C PRO A 127 -16.61 -13.84 -21.47
N GLU A 128 -15.34 -14.04 -21.11
CA GLU A 128 -14.94 -14.99 -20.08
C GLU A 128 -15.45 -14.59 -18.68
N VAL A 129 -15.50 -13.30 -18.39
CA VAL A 129 -16.08 -12.80 -17.12
C VAL A 129 -17.59 -12.98 -17.10
N THR A 130 -18.25 -12.71 -18.24
CA THR A 130 -19.69 -12.95 -18.41
C THR A 130 -20.01 -14.44 -18.22
N ALA A 131 -19.25 -15.33 -18.85
CA ALA A 131 -19.40 -16.77 -18.69
C ALA A 131 -19.17 -17.21 -17.24
N ALA A 132 -18.14 -16.68 -16.57
CA ALA A 132 -17.88 -16.96 -15.17
C ALA A 132 -18.98 -16.45 -14.24
N ARG A 133 -19.59 -15.30 -14.53
CA ARG A 133 -20.75 -14.77 -13.79
C ARG A 133 -21.98 -15.67 -13.89
N GLN A 134 -22.25 -16.17 -15.10
CA GLN A 134 -23.43 -16.99 -15.39
C GLN A 134 -23.30 -18.44 -14.91
N ASN A 135 -22.08 -18.93 -14.79
CA ASN A 135 -21.82 -20.30 -14.36
C ASN A 135 -22.25 -20.51 -12.91
N ASP A 136 -23.32 -21.27 -12.71
CA ASP A 136 -23.84 -21.65 -11.38
C ASP A 136 -23.23 -22.99 -10.91
N LEU A 137 -21.92 -23.04 -10.84
CA LEU A 137 -21.22 -24.23 -10.37
C LEU A 137 -21.51 -24.44 -8.86
N ASN A 138 -22.10 -25.58 -8.52
CA ASN A 138 -22.34 -26.04 -7.14
C ASN A 138 -22.99 -24.99 -6.20
N GLY A 139 -23.90 -24.17 -6.71
CA GLY A 139 -24.65 -23.19 -5.89
C GLY A 139 -23.86 -21.90 -5.60
N THR A 140 -22.90 -21.55 -6.44
CA THR A 140 -22.20 -20.27 -6.31
C THR A 140 -23.08 -19.07 -6.67
N ASN A 141 -24.17 -19.27 -7.41
CA ASN A 141 -25.12 -18.24 -7.81
C ASN A 141 -26.50 -18.41 -7.15
N PHE A 142 -27.28 -17.34 -7.19
CA PHE A 142 -28.74 -17.28 -7.00
C PHE A 142 -29.36 -16.89 -8.34
N PRO A 143 -29.70 -17.84 -9.22
CA PRO A 143 -30.08 -17.56 -10.62
C PRO A 143 -31.27 -16.61 -10.76
N ASP A 144 -32.22 -16.63 -9.83
CA ASP A 144 -33.40 -15.77 -9.85
C ASP A 144 -33.20 -14.40 -9.19
N ALA A 145 -32.00 -14.08 -8.72
CA ALA A 145 -31.70 -12.80 -8.09
C ALA A 145 -31.12 -11.80 -9.10
N THR A 146 -31.52 -10.53 -9.01
CA THR A 146 -30.90 -9.42 -9.78
C THR A 146 -29.39 -9.39 -9.60
N GLU A 147 -28.91 -9.72 -8.40
CA GLU A 147 -27.50 -9.88 -8.08
C GLU A 147 -27.18 -11.37 -7.81
N PRO A 148 -26.77 -12.12 -8.84
CA PRO A 148 -26.67 -13.58 -8.72
C PRO A 148 -25.54 -14.07 -7.83
N ILE A 149 -24.40 -13.35 -7.74
CA ILE A 149 -23.24 -13.79 -6.94
C ILE A 149 -23.48 -13.51 -5.45
N TYR A 150 -24.00 -12.35 -5.10
CA TYR A 150 -24.17 -11.95 -3.69
C TYR A 150 -25.57 -12.29 -3.14
N GLY A 151 -26.57 -12.44 -4.01
CA GLY A 151 -27.96 -12.59 -3.62
C GLY A 151 -28.56 -11.35 -2.95
N LYS A 152 -29.78 -11.46 -2.43
CA LYS A 152 -30.54 -10.34 -1.85
C LYS A 152 -29.88 -9.70 -0.61
N HIS A 153 -29.08 -10.46 0.13
CA HIS A 153 -28.49 -10.02 1.40
C HIS A 153 -27.05 -9.53 1.29
N TYR A 154 -26.47 -9.59 0.09
CA TYR A 154 -25.07 -9.26 -0.16
C TYR A 154 -24.09 -10.04 0.75
N MET A 155 -22.88 -9.53 0.90
CA MET A 155 -21.88 -10.14 1.78
C MET A 155 -22.17 -9.80 3.26
N PRO A 156 -21.79 -10.67 4.22
CA PRO A 156 -21.85 -10.34 5.65
C PRO A 156 -21.06 -9.05 5.99
N ARG A 157 -19.97 -8.82 5.27
CA ARG A 157 -19.10 -7.64 5.42
C ARG A 157 -18.34 -7.36 4.13
N LYS A 158 -17.73 -6.14 4.03
CA LYS A 158 -16.83 -5.77 2.93
C LYS A 158 -15.82 -6.88 2.64
N PHE A 159 -15.59 -7.15 1.36
CA PHE A 159 -14.67 -8.15 0.84
C PHE A 159 -13.55 -7.47 0.03
N LYS A 160 -12.33 -7.94 0.11
CA LYS A 160 -11.17 -7.29 -0.48
C LYS A 160 -10.30 -8.30 -1.20
N CYS A 161 -10.10 -8.09 -2.50
CA CYS A 161 -9.20 -8.88 -3.33
C CYS A 161 -7.99 -8.05 -3.77
N CYS A 162 -6.91 -8.74 -4.08
CA CYS A 162 -5.74 -8.18 -4.73
C CYS A 162 -5.01 -9.26 -5.52
N VAL A 163 -4.22 -8.83 -6.48
CA VAL A 163 -3.32 -9.68 -7.27
C VAL A 163 -1.92 -9.08 -7.17
N THR A 164 -0.90 -9.88 -6.98
CA THR A 164 0.49 -9.44 -7.01
C THR A 164 1.36 -10.40 -7.83
N VAL A 165 2.65 -10.06 -7.93
CA VAL A 165 3.66 -10.87 -8.59
C VAL A 165 4.64 -11.44 -7.57
N PRO A 166 5.37 -12.52 -7.85
CA PRO A 166 6.36 -13.07 -6.93
C PRO A 166 7.38 -12.01 -6.49
N GLY A 167 7.63 -11.95 -5.20
CA GLY A 167 8.58 -11.02 -4.58
C GLY A 167 8.08 -9.59 -4.36
N ASP A 168 6.98 -9.15 -4.96
CA ASP A 168 6.44 -7.78 -4.81
C ASP A 168 5.34 -7.72 -3.74
N ASN A 169 5.62 -7.03 -2.63
CA ASN A 169 4.64 -6.73 -1.57
C ASN A 169 4.23 -5.25 -1.51
N SER A 170 4.31 -4.53 -2.60
CA SER A 170 3.92 -3.11 -2.67
C SER A 170 2.44 -2.85 -2.32
N ILE A 171 1.61 -3.89 -2.31
CA ILE A 171 0.18 -3.84 -2.00
C ILE A 171 -0.22 -4.49 -0.67
N ASP A 172 0.74 -4.93 0.16
CA ASP A 172 0.48 -5.65 1.43
C ASP A 172 -0.42 -6.88 1.23
N ILE A 173 0.03 -7.83 0.39
CA ILE A 173 -0.74 -9.00 -0.08
C ILE A 173 -1.45 -9.77 1.05
N TYR A 174 -0.81 -9.92 2.21
CA TYR A 174 -1.35 -10.68 3.34
C TYR A 174 -2.51 -9.99 4.09
N THR A 175 -2.83 -8.73 3.75
CA THR A 175 -3.84 -7.93 4.48
C THR A 175 -5.25 -7.99 3.87
N HIS A 176 -5.43 -8.82 2.86
CA HIS A 176 -6.66 -8.93 2.07
C HIS A 176 -7.46 -10.18 2.40
N ASP A 177 -8.77 -10.15 2.14
CA ASP A 177 -9.62 -11.34 2.29
C ASP A 177 -9.16 -12.41 1.30
N VAL A 178 -8.80 -12.03 0.06
CA VAL A 178 -8.15 -12.91 -0.93
C VAL A 178 -6.97 -12.20 -1.57
N GLY A 179 -5.82 -12.85 -1.60
CA GLY A 179 -4.64 -12.46 -2.35
C GLY A 179 -4.29 -13.50 -3.40
N LEU A 180 -4.07 -13.07 -4.64
CA LEU A 180 -3.57 -13.91 -5.72
C LEU A 180 -2.15 -13.51 -6.06
N ILE A 181 -1.29 -14.51 -6.29
CA ILE A 181 0.10 -14.30 -6.69
C ILE A 181 0.30 -14.99 -8.03
N VAL A 182 0.64 -14.21 -9.05
CA VAL A 182 0.85 -14.70 -10.42
C VAL A 182 1.94 -15.77 -10.44
N ILE A 183 1.70 -16.88 -11.14
CA ILE A 183 2.68 -17.93 -11.40
C ILE A 183 2.82 -18.08 -12.90
N THR A 184 4.05 -17.91 -13.39
CA THR A 184 4.42 -18.08 -14.80
C THR A 184 5.34 -19.29 -14.98
N ASN A 185 5.38 -19.81 -16.20
CA ASN A 185 6.38 -20.79 -16.61
C ASN A 185 7.73 -20.11 -16.93
N GLU A 186 8.73 -20.89 -17.31
CA GLU A 186 10.06 -20.40 -17.68
C GLU A 186 10.06 -19.45 -18.89
N GLN A 187 9.04 -19.52 -19.75
CA GLN A 187 8.84 -18.65 -20.90
C GLN A 187 8.10 -17.34 -20.54
N GLY A 188 7.71 -17.16 -19.29
CA GLY A 188 6.95 -15.99 -18.83
C GLY A 188 5.44 -16.07 -19.13
N GLU A 189 4.94 -17.22 -19.57
CA GLU A 189 3.50 -17.41 -19.82
C GLU A 189 2.76 -17.74 -18.52
N LEU A 190 1.55 -17.20 -18.37
CA LEU A 190 0.72 -17.43 -17.20
C LEU A 190 0.28 -18.89 -17.08
N GLU A 191 0.65 -19.53 -15.98
CA GLU A 191 0.16 -20.86 -15.62
C GLU A 191 -1.06 -20.81 -14.70
N GLY A 192 -1.06 -19.88 -13.73
CA GLY A 192 -2.10 -19.78 -12.73
C GLY A 192 -1.72 -18.87 -11.56
N PHE A 193 -2.28 -19.15 -10.39
CA PHE A 193 -2.11 -18.31 -9.22
C PHE A 193 -1.95 -19.13 -7.93
N ASN A 194 -1.02 -18.72 -7.11
CA ASN A 194 -1.08 -19.05 -5.68
C ASN A 194 -2.17 -18.21 -5.01
N VAL A 195 -2.89 -18.80 -4.08
CA VAL A 195 -4.06 -18.20 -3.43
C VAL A 195 -3.82 -18.08 -1.94
N LEU A 196 -3.94 -16.87 -1.42
CA LEU A 196 -3.96 -16.54 0.00
C LEU A 196 -5.40 -16.19 0.42
N ALA A 197 -5.81 -16.58 1.63
CA ALA A 197 -7.15 -16.28 2.14
C ALA A 197 -7.15 -15.86 3.62
N GLY A 198 -8.08 -14.99 4.01
CA GLY A 198 -8.41 -14.69 5.40
C GLY A 198 -7.61 -13.58 6.07
N GLY A 199 -7.01 -12.67 5.29
CA GLY A 199 -6.37 -11.48 5.83
C GLY A 199 -7.35 -10.33 6.14
N GLY A 200 -6.97 -9.47 7.08
CA GLY A 200 -7.75 -8.28 7.40
C GLY A 200 -7.29 -7.53 8.63
N MET A 201 -7.12 -6.22 8.49
CA MET A 201 -6.49 -5.37 9.52
C MET A 201 -7.48 -4.77 10.53
N GLY A 202 -8.76 -4.59 10.17
CA GLY A 202 -9.70 -3.84 10.99
C GLY A 202 -9.99 -4.48 12.36
N ARG A 203 -9.94 -3.67 13.42
CA ARG A 203 -10.38 -3.99 14.77
C ARG A 203 -11.49 -3.02 15.19
N THR A 204 -12.12 -3.28 16.31
CA THR A 204 -13.14 -2.40 16.92
C THR A 204 -12.61 -1.88 18.26
N HIS A 205 -12.82 -0.61 18.53
CA HIS A 205 -12.38 0.03 19.77
C HIS A 205 -12.97 -0.67 21.01
N ASN A 206 -12.14 -0.91 22.01
CA ASN A 206 -12.50 -1.59 23.26
C ASN A 206 -13.18 -2.97 23.06
N LYS A 207 -12.79 -3.69 21.99
CA LYS A 207 -13.27 -5.04 21.67
C LYS A 207 -12.08 -5.94 21.35
N GLU A 208 -11.56 -6.62 22.37
CA GLU A 208 -10.38 -7.47 22.27
C GLU A 208 -10.63 -8.71 21.41
N GLU A 209 -11.88 -9.18 21.33
CA GLU A 209 -12.31 -10.25 20.44
C GLU A 209 -12.12 -9.91 18.97
N THR A 210 -11.85 -8.65 18.62
CA THR A 210 -11.54 -8.24 17.25
C THR A 210 -10.04 -8.03 17.07
N PHE A 211 -9.45 -8.64 16.04
CA PHE A 211 -8.00 -8.63 15.82
C PHE A 211 -7.61 -8.43 14.36
N ALA A 212 -6.39 -7.99 14.11
CA ALA A 212 -5.76 -8.03 12.79
C ALA A 212 -5.25 -9.45 12.50
N ARG A 213 -5.37 -9.89 11.25
CA ARG A 213 -4.94 -11.22 10.81
C ARG A 213 -4.30 -11.14 9.43
N LEU A 214 -3.23 -11.90 9.24
CA LEU A 214 -2.63 -12.16 7.93
C LEU A 214 -3.39 -13.29 7.22
N ALA A 215 -3.38 -13.25 5.89
CA ALA A 215 -3.91 -14.33 5.06
C ALA A 215 -3.00 -15.56 5.10
N ASP A 216 -3.61 -16.75 5.08
CA ASP A 216 -2.90 -18.03 4.99
C ASP A 216 -2.86 -18.53 3.54
N PRO A 217 -1.84 -19.33 3.17
CA PRO A 217 -1.81 -20.08 1.94
C PRO A 217 -3.02 -21.04 1.83
N LEU A 218 -3.82 -20.89 0.78
CA LEU A 218 -4.96 -21.78 0.52
C LEU A 218 -4.60 -22.90 -0.47
N GLY A 219 -3.80 -22.59 -1.48
CA GLY A 219 -3.38 -23.52 -2.52
C GLY A 219 -3.04 -22.81 -3.83
N TYR A 220 -2.91 -23.60 -4.89
CA TYR A 220 -2.67 -23.11 -6.25
C TYR A 220 -3.86 -23.46 -7.16
N VAL A 221 -4.16 -22.57 -8.11
CA VAL A 221 -5.21 -22.73 -9.11
C VAL A 221 -4.69 -22.38 -10.50
N ALA A 222 -5.10 -23.15 -11.53
CA ALA A 222 -4.79 -22.84 -12.92
C ALA A 222 -5.50 -21.56 -13.39
N LYS A 223 -4.94 -20.87 -14.37
CA LYS A 223 -5.46 -19.59 -14.89
C LYS A 223 -6.93 -19.64 -15.33
N ASP A 224 -7.35 -20.74 -15.96
CA ASP A 224 -8.69 -20.90 -16.49
C ASP A 224 -9.75 -21.12 -15.39
N ASP A 225 -9.33 -21.50 -14.20
CA ASP A 225 -10.19 -21.84 -13.09
C ASP A 225 -10.28 -20.74 -12.00
N VAL A 226 -9.45 -19.70 -12.08
CA VAL A 226 -9.31 -18.71 -10.99
C VAL A 226 -10.59 -17.92 -10.73
N LEU A 227 -11.35 -17.55 -11.77
CA LEU A 227 -12.60 -16.80 -11.60
C LEU A 227 -13.68 -17.68 -10.92
N ALA A 228 -13.75 -18.97 -11.28
CA ALA A 228 -14.66 -19.92 -10.62
C ALA A 228 -14.27 -20.13 -9.14
N LEU A 229 -12.98 -20.25 -8.85
CA LEU A 229 -12.48 -20.34 -7.49
C LEU A 229 -12.83 -19.09 -6.65
N LEU A 230 -12.68 -17.90 -7.21
CA LEU A 230 -13.05 -16.67 -6.51
C LEU A 230 -14.54 -16.61 -6.16
N LYS A 231 -15.41 -17.05 -7.06
CA LYS A 231 -16.84 -17.20 -6.75
C LYS A 231 -17.08 -18.20 -5.63
N ALA A 232 -16.37 -19.32 -5.61
CA ALA A 232 -16.47 -20.32 -4.55
C ALA A 232 -16.04 -19.76 -3.18
N ILE A 233 -14.98 -18.96 -3.13
CA ILE A 233 -14.54 -18.27 -1.90
C ILE A 233 -15.60 -17.24 -1.46
N VAL A 234 -16.15 -16.47 -2.40
CA VAL A 234 -17.22 -15.50 -2.11
C VAL A 234 -18.47 -16.23 -1.60
N ALA A 235 -18.89 -17.34 -2.23
CA ALA A 235 -20.02 -18.15 -1.78
C ALA A 235 -19.79 -18.70 -0.37
N THR A 236 -18.58 -19.19 -0.07
CA THR A 236 -18.23 -19.65 1.27
C THR A 236 -18.40 -18.55 2.32
N GLN A 237 -17.87 -17.35 2.06
CA GLN A 237 -18.02 -16.21 2.98
C GLN A 237 -19.47 -15.71 3.04
N ARG A 238 -20.19 -15.70 1.91
CA ARG A 238 -21.58 -15.28 1.81
C ARG A 238 -22.50 -16.15 2.67
N ASP A 239 -22.32 -17.46 2.60
CA ASP A 239 -23.24 -18.43 3.17
C ASP A 239 -22.88 -18.82 4.61
N TYR A 240 -21.60 -18.79 4.97
CA TYR A 240 -21.10 -19.19 6.29
C TYR A 240 -20.52 -18.05 7.14
N GLY A 241 -20.32 -16.86 6.58
CA GLY A 241 -19.85 -15.70 7.33
C GLY A 241 -20.89 -15.25 8.36
N ASP A 242 -20.41 -14.79 9.53
CA ASP A 242 -21.28 -14.35 10.62
C ASP A 242 -22.13 -13.14 10.21
N ARG A 243 -23.46 -13.32 10.22
CA ARG A 243 -24.45 -12.27 9.93
C ARG A 243 -25.14 -11.74 11.19
N ILE A 244 -24.92 -12.38 12.34
CA ILE A 244 -25.51 -12.01 13.62
C ILE A 244 -24.61 -10.97 14.30
N GLN A 245 -23.32 -11.27 14.41
CA GLN A 245 -22.34 -10.37 15.03
C GLN A 245 -21.60 -9.57 13.96
N ARG A 246 -22.09 -8.38 13.59
CA ARG A 246 -21.47 -7.56 12.55
C ARG A 246 -19.98 -7.26 12.76
N ARG A 247 -19.50 -7.26 14.02
CA ARG A 247 -18.08 -7.07 14.35
C ARG A 247 -17.24 -8.29 14.00
N HIS A 248 -17.86 -9.48 13.92
CA HIS A 248 -17.24 -10.77 13.61
C HIS A 248 -17.52 -11.24 12.16
N ALA A 249 -18.14 -10.40 11.35
CA ALA A 249 -18.65 -10.75 10.02
C ALA A 249 -17.59 -10.79 8.89
N ARG A 250 -16.31 -10.44 9.15
CA ARG A 250 -15.23 -10.51 8.14
C ARG A 250 -14.75 -11.95 7.94
N MET A 251 -14.36 -12.30 6.71
CA MET A 251 -13.88 -13.64 6.36
C MET A 251 -12.73 -14.13 7.24
N LYS A 252 -11.85 -13.24 7.72
CA LYS A 252 -10.75 -13.59 8.62
C LYS A 252 -11.21 -14.31 9.89
N TYR A 253 -12.39 -13.99 10.39
CA TYR A 253 -12.95 -14.65 11.58
C TYR A 253 -13.47 -16.03 11.23
N LEU A 254 -14.13 -16.18 10.07
CA LEU A 254 -14.55 -17.50 9.59
C LEU A 254 -13.35 -18.46 9.45
N LEU A 255 -12.23 -17.97 8.86
CA LEU A 255 -11.00 -18.76 8.78
C LEU A 255 -10.41 -19.06 10.17
N GLN A 256 -10.45 -18.10 11.08
CA GLN A 256 -9.92 -18.30 12.43
C GLN A 256 -10.71 -19.36 13.19
N ASP A 257 -12.03 -19.35 13.09
CA ASP A 257 -12.93 -20.27 13.80
C ASP A 257 -12.88 -21.68 13.21
N TRP A 258 -12.76 -21.78 11.87
CA TRP A 258 -12.80 -23.06 11.16
C TRP A 258 -11.43 -23.71 10.97
N GLY A 259 -10.39 -22.90 10.91
CA GLY A 259 -9.08 -23.33 10.40
C GLY A 259 -9.06 -23.41 8.86
N VAL A 260 -7.83 -23.38 8.32
CA VAL A 260 -7.59 -23.34 6.86
C VAL A 260 -8.14 -24.57 6.15
N GLU A 261 -7.97 -25.76 6.72
CA GLU A 261 -8.36 -27.03 6.08
C GLU A 261 -9.88 -27.16 5.92
N LYS A 262 -10.68 -26.81 6.95
CA LYS A 262 -12.13 -26.81 6.82
C LYS A 262 -12.60 -25.74 5.82
N PHE A 263 -12.00 -24.56 5.85
CA PHE A 263 -12.32 -23.50 4.90
C PHE A 263 -12.00 -23.94 3.46
N ARG A 264 -10.81 -24.52 3.22
CA ARG A 264 -10.39 -25.07 1.92
C ARG A 264 -11.39 -26.12 1.42
N THR A 265 -11.71 -27.11 2.26
CA THR A 265 -12.64 -28.17 1.88
C THR A 265 -14.01 -27.64 1.49
N THR A 266 -14.52 -26.62 2.18
CA THR A 266 -15.79 -25.98 1.85
C THR A 266 -15.71 -25.21 0.53
N VAL A 267 -14.62 -24.44 0.32
CA VAL A 267 -14.36 -23.76 -0.95
C VAL A 267 -14.26 -24.75 -2.11
N GLU A 268 -13.54 -25.86 -1.94
CA GLU A 268 -13.43 -26.93 -2.95
C GLU A 268 -14.79 -27.58 -3.27
N GLY A 269 -15.70 -27.64 -2.28
CA GLY A 269 -17.08 -28.10 -2.49
C GLY A 269 -17.86 -27.20 -3.44
N PHE A 270 -17.80 -25.87 -3.26
CA PHE A 270 -18.38 -24.91 -4.19
C PHE A 270 -17.64 -24.86 -5.53
N PHE A 271 -16.33 -24.99 -5.50
CA PHE A 271 -15.47 -24.95 -6.69
C PHE A 271 -15.61 -26.20 -7.58
N GLY A 272 -15.92 -27.36 -6.97
CA GLY A 272 -16.06 -28.65 -7.65
C GLY A 272 -14.74 -29.32 -8.03
N LYS A 273 -13.60 -28.76 -7.62
CA LYS A 273 -12.24 -29.29 -7.86
C LYS A 273 -11.39 -29.14 -6.61
N LYS A 274 -10.32 -29.95 -6.52
CA LYS A 274 -9.30 -29.79 -5.49
C LYS A 274 -8.28 -28.72 -5.87
N LEU A 275 -7.84 -27.94 -4.88
CA LEU A 275 -6.73 -27.02 -5.06
C LEU A 275 -5.41 -27.81 -5.03
N ALA A 276 -4.52 -27.46 -5.95
CA ALA A 276 -3.16 -27.98 -5.94
C ALA A 276 -2.35 -27.36 -4.77
N PRO A 277 -1.22 -27.99 -4.38
CA PRO A 277 -0.33 -27.42 -3.37
C PRO A 277 0.16 -26.02 -3.76
N PHE A 278 0.29 -25.15 -2.76
CA PHE A 278 0.85 -23.82 -2.93
C PHE A 278 2.29 -23.92 -3.48
N LYS A 279 2.59 -23.22 -4.57
CA LYS A 279 3.92 -23.23 -5.19
C LYS A 279 4.90 -22.34 -4.41
N SER A 280 6.18 -22.74 -4.35
CA SER A 280 7.24 -21.96 -3.72
C SER A 280 7.37 -20.56 -4.35
N LEU A 281 7.69 -19.57 -3.53
CA LEU A 281 7.85 -18.16 -3.93
C LEU A 281 9.17 -17.63 -3.39
N PRO A 282 9.78 -16.62 -4.05
CA PRO A 282 10.83 -15.84 -3.46
C PRO A 282 10.29 -15.02 -2.27
N ASP A 283 11.20 -14.56 -1.41
CA ASP A 283 10.84 -13.67 -0.31
C ASP A 283 10.25 -12.36 -0.84
N PHE A 284 9.16 -11.93 -0.22
CA PHE A 284 8.54 -10.66 -0.55
C PHE A 284 9.39 -9.48 -0.09
N GLN A 285 9.49 -8.48 -0.97
CA GLN A 285 10.10 -7.20 -0.70
C GLN A 285 9.07 -6.08 -0.84
N TYR A 286 9.31 -4.98 -0.17
CA TYR A 286 8.49 -3.78 -0.32
C TYR A 286 9.26 -2.73 -1.11
N GLU A 287 8.66 -2.27 -2.21
CA GLU A 287 9.13 -1.15 -2.99
C GLU A 287 8.04 -0.09 -3.12
N ASP A 288 8.42 1.17 -3.08
CA ASP A 288 7.48 2.29 -3.22
C ASP A 288 7.42 2.85 -4.64
N PHE A 289 8.35 2.45 -5.51
CA PHE A 289 8.48 2.88 -6.91
C PHE A 289 8.55 4.41 -7.08
N LEU A 290 9.08 5.13 -6.11
CA LEU A 290 9.27 6.58 -6.19
C LEU A 290 10.48 6.95 -7.05
N GLY A 291 10.37 8.12 -7.71
CA GLY A 291 11.41 8.63 -8.60
C GLY A 291 11.26 8.16 -10.04
N TRP A 292 12.24 8.51 -10.86
CA TRP A 292 12.30 8.15 -12.28
C TRP A 292 12.81 6.72 -12.46
N GLN A 293 12.10 5.94 -13.27
CA GLN A 293 12.47 4.56 -13.59
C GLN A 293 12.10 4.22 -15.04
N GLU A 294 12.78 3.22 -15.60
CA GLU A 294 12.49 2.70 -16.93
C GLU A 294 11.26 1.78 -16.91
N GLN A 295 10.38 1.93 -17.89
CA GLN A 295 9.19 1.10 -18.06
C GLN A 295 9.51 -0.24 -18.71
N GLY A 296 10.61 -0.31 -19.49
CA GLY A 296 11.09 -1.50 -20.15
C GLY A 296 10.71 -1.61 -21.65
N ASP A 297 10.12 -0.56 -22.21
CA ASP A 297 9.76 -0.42 -23.62
C ASP A 297 10.36 0.85 -24.27
N GLY A 298 11.34 1.47 -23.61
CA GLY A 298 11.97 2.72 -24.02
C GLY A 298 11.32 3.96 -23.39
N LYS A 299 10.19 3.83 -22.72
CA LYS A 299 9.53 4.90 -21.97
C LYS A 299 9.92 4.86 -20.49
N LEU A 300 9.61 5.97 -19.82
CA LEU A 300 9.85 6.17 -18.40
C LEU A 300 8.55 6.21 -17.62
N PHE A 301 8.66 5.97 -16.32
CA PHE A 301 7.63 6.33 -15.35
C PHE A 301 8.22 7.13 -14.19
N LEU A 302 7.38 7.90 -13.54
CA LEU A 302 7.73 8.75 -12.40
C LEU A 302 6.83 8.46 -11.22
N GLY A 303 7.40 7.94 -10.15
CA GLY A 303 6.73 7.86 -8.86
C GLY A 303 6.82 9.19 -8.10
N ILE A 304 5.68 9.75 -7.73
CA ILE A 304 5.55 11.02 -7.00
C ILE A 304 5.05 10.73 -5.59
N SER A 305 5.79 11.21 -4.60
CA SER A 305 5.39 11.11 -3.19
C SER A 305 4.25 12.08 -2.90
N VAL A 306 3.20 11.56 -2.27
CA VAL A 306 2.03 12.35 -1.85
C VAL A 306 1.85 12.19 -0.34
N GLU A 307 2.23 13.20 0.43
CA GLU A 307 2.16 13.15 1.89
C GLU A 307 0.77 12.74 2.38
N ASN A 308 0.70 11.59 3.05
CA ASN A 308 -0.53 10.98 3.53
C ASN A 308 -1.65 10.87 2.46
N GLY A 309 -1.28 10.88 1.17
CA GLY A 309 -2.22 10.77 0.06
C GLY A 309 -2.99 12.05 -0.28
N ARG A 310 -2.71 13.18 0.35
CA ARG A 310 -3.43 14.42 0.13
C ARG A 310 -2.86 15.21 -1.04
N VAL A 311 -3.51 15.16 -2.19
CA VAL A 311 -3.23 15.99 -3.36
C VAL A 311 -3.87 17.36 -3.13
N LYS A 312 -3.03 18.36 -2.84
CA LYS A 312 -3.44 19.72 -2.46
C LYS A 312 -2.46 20.76 -2.99
N ASP A 313 -2.89 22.01 -2.96
CA ASP A 313 -2.03 23.17 -3.05
C ASP A 313 -2.02 23.91 -1.72
N GLU A 314 -0.85 24.22 -1.18
CA GLU A 314 -0.67 24.92 0.08
C GLU A 314 0.61 25.75 0.06
N GLY A 315 0.49 27.06 0.05
CA GLY A 315 1.63 27.97 -0.05
C GLY A 315 2.46 27.70 -1.32
N ASN A 316 3.75 27.45 -1.15
CA ASN A 316 4.66 27.15 -2.26
C ASN A 316 4.56 25.71 -2.77
N PHE A 317 3.93 24.82 -2.02
CA PHE A 317 3.70 23.44 -2.44
C PHE A 317 2.38 23.32 -3.20
N GLN A 318 2.44 23.11 -4.50
CA GLN A 318 1.29 23.14 -5.41
C GLN A 318 1.20 21.84 -6.24
N LEU A 319 1.14 20.69 -5.56
CA LEU A 319 1.11 19.40 -6.23
C LEU A 319 -0.12 19.21 -7.13
N LYS A 320 -1.29 19.67 -6.69
CA LYS A 320 -2.54 19.54 -7.47
C LYS A 320 -2.43 20.31 -8.80
N THR A 321 -1.95 21.55 -8.76
CA THR A 321 -1.70 22.37 -9.95
C THR A 321 -0.63 21.78 -10.85
N ALA A 322 0.48 21.26 -10.28
CA ALA A 322 1.53 20.62 -11.06
C ALA A 322 1.04 19.39 -11.82
N LEU A 323 0.32 18.48 -11.14
CA LEU A 323 -0.26 17.30 -11.77
C LEU A 323 -1.26 17.67 -12.88
N LYS A 324 -2.13 18.67 -12.64
CA LYS A 324 -3.06 19.16 -13.66
C LYS A 324 -2.33 19.61 -14.92
N LYS A 325 -1.31 20.48 -14.79
CA LYS A 325 -0.51 20.97 -15.92
C LYS A 325 0.18 19.83 -16.68
N ILE A 326 0.78 18.89 -15.96
CA ILE A 326 1.43 17.74 -16.59
C ILE A 326 0.42 16.91 -17.39
N ILE A 327 -0.73 16.60 -16.80
CA ILE A 327 -1.75 15.79 -17.46
C ILE A 327 -2.39 16.53 -18.64
N GLU A 328 -2.68 17.84 -18.53
CA GLU A 328 -3.19 18.65 -19.65
C GLU A 328 -2.19 18.75 -20.81
N GLN A 329 -0.89 18.74 -20.53
CA GLN A 329 0.16 18.90 -21.55
C GLN A 329 0.56 17.59 -22.23
N TYR A 330 0.59 16.48 -21.48
CA TYR A 330 1.17 15.23 -21.94
C TYR A 330 0.18 14.06 -21.99
N GLU A 331 -1.05 14.24 -21.51
CA GLU A 331 -2.10 13.20 -21.46
C GLU A 331 -1.63 11.87 -20.83
N LEU A 332 -0.79 11.97 -19.79
CA LEU A 332 -0.20 10.80 -19.16
C LEU A 332 -1.21 10.06 -18.30
N PRO A 333 -1.31 8.73 -18.44
CA PRO A 333 -2.06 7.91 -17.50
C PRO A 333 -1.33 7.83 -16.17
N MET A 334 -2.08 7.50 -15.10
CA MET A 334 -1.48 7.31 -13.79
C MET A 334 -1.95 6.02 -13.13
N ARG A 335 -1.14 5.56 -12.17
CA ARG A 335 -1.51 4.52 -11.21
C ARG A 335 -1.36 5.02 -9.78
N LEU A 336 -2.37 4.75 -8.98
CA LEU A 336 -2.35 5.05 -7.56
C LEU A 336 -1.71 3.89 -6.80
N THR A 337 -0.90 4.20 -5.78
CA THR A 337 -0.22 3.18 -4.99
C THR A 337 -0.96 2.88 -3.67
N ALA A 338 -0.71 1.71 -3.10
CA ALA A 338 -1.25 1.33 -1.79
C ALA A 338 -0.68 2.17 -0.62
N ASN A 339 0.40 2.90 -0.86
CA ASN A 339 1.04 3.79 0.10
C ASN A 339 0.79 5.26 -0.20
N HIS A 340 -0.36 5.56 -0.81
CA HIS A 340 -0.86 6.93 -1.05
C HIS A 340 -0.11 7.73 -2.11
N ASN A 341 0.80 7.15 -2.88
CA ASN A 341 1.58 7.82 -3.91
C ASN A 341 0.93 7.71 -5.29
N ILE A 342 1.47 8.44 -6.26
CA ILE A 342 1.02 8.46 -7.64
C ILE A 342 2.20 8.08 -8.54
N ILE A 343 1.96 7.23 -9.53
CA ILE A 343 2.90 6.93 -10.61
C ILE A 343 2.32 7.49 -11.91
N LEU A 344 3.02 8.42 -12.55
CA LEU A 344 2.78 8.81 -13.95
C LEU A 344 3.61 7.90 -14.85
N TYR A 345 3.06 7.46 -15.96
CA TYR A 345 3.77 6.53 -16.84
C TYR A 345 3.47 6.78 -18.33
N GLU A 346 4.03 5.99 -19.23
CA GLU A 346 4.07 6.24 -20.67
C GLU A 346 4.83 7.53 -21.04
N ILE A 347 5.84 7.91 -20.26
CA ILE A 347 6.58 9.16 -20.41
C ILE A 347 7.69 8.96 -21.44
N GLU A 348 7.63 9.72 -22.54
CA GLU A 348 8.74 9.79 -23.49
C GLU A 348 9.98 10.41 -22.83
N PRO A 349 11.19 9.85 -23.01
CA PRO A 349 12.41 10.37 -22.37
C PRO A 349 12.65 11.87 -22.64
N ALA A 350 12.27 12.36 -23.82
CA ALA A 350 12.37 13.77 -24.18
C ALA A 350 11.53 14.72 -23.30
N CYS A 351 10.50 14.20 -22.62
CA CYS A 351 9.61 14.97 -21.75
C CYS A 351 10.11 15.04 -20.30
N GLN A 352 11.09 14.21 -19.92
CA GLN A 352 11.54 14.04 -18.54
C GLN A 352 11.96 15.37 -17.89
N GLU A 353 12.82 16.12 -18.54
CA GLU A 353 13.35 17.38 -17.98
C GLU A 353 12.24 18.42 -17.75
N ASN A 354 11.32 18.57 -18.71
CA ASN A 354 10.25 19.54 -18.59
C ASN A 354 9.24 19.15 -17.48
N ILE A 355 8.90 17.87 -17.35
CA ILE A 355 8.06 17.38 -16.25
C ILE A 355 8.75 17.66 -14.90
N GLN A 356 10.05 17.40 -14.81
CA GLN A 356 10.82 17.69 -13.60
C GLN A 356 10.83 19.18 -13.27
N GLN A 357 10.95 20.06 -14.28
CA GLN A 357 10.89 21.52 -14.11
C GLN A 357 9.50 21.97 -13.62
N ILE A 358 8.41 21.44 -14.19
CA ILE A 358 7.05 21.74 -13.74
C ILE A 358 6.90 21.39 -12.24
N LEU A 359 7.33 20.21 -11.83
CA LEU A 359 7.25 19.79 -10.42
C LEU A 359 8.07 20.71 -9.49
N GLN A 360 9.29 21.04 -9.87
CA GLN A 360 10.16 21.94 -9.09
C GLN A 360 9.59 23.34 -8.95
N GLN A 361 9.06 23.93 -10.04
CA GLN A 361 8.43 25.25 -10.03
C GLN A 361 7.21 25.31 -9.10
N HIS A 362 6.56 24.18 -8.86
CA HIS A 362 5.40 24.04 -7.97
C HIS A 362 5.78 23.50 -6.58
N GLY A 363 7.07 23.54 -6.21
CA GLY A 363 7.55 23.17 -4.88
C GLY A 363 7.46 21.69 -4.56
N VAL A 364 7.29 20.82 -5.56
CA VAL A 364 7.26 19.36 -5.35
C VAL A 364 8.69 18.84 -5.22
N VAL A 365 8.98 18.26 -4.07
CA VAL A 365 10.33 17.76 -3.74
C VAL A 365 10.59 16.44 -4.47
N SER A 366 11.78 16.33 -5.09
CA SER A 366 12.22 15.08 -5.71
C SER A 366 12.36 13.96 -4.65
N PRO A 367 11.95 12.71 -4.97
CA PRO A 367 11.94 11.60 -4.00
C PRO A 367 13.29 11.28 -3.34
N ASP A 368 14.41 11.53 -4.03
CA ASP A 368 15.76 11.36 -3.47
C ASP A 368 16.09 12.34 -2.34
N LYS A 369 15.36 13.47 -2.27
CA LYS A 369 15.53 14.50 -1.22
C LYS A 369 14.53 14.35 -0.07
N ILE A 370 13.61 13.41 -0.16
CA ILE A 370 12.63 13.14 0.90
C ILE A 370 13.30 12.32 1.99
N ASP A 371 13.17 12.76 3.26
CA ASP A 371 13.61 11.98 4.41
C ASP A 371 12.99 10.56 4.35
N PRO A 372 13.79 9.49 4.46
CA PRO A 372 13.28 8.12 4.46
C PRO A 372 12.19 7.85 5.50
N LEU A 373 12.22 8.52 6.66
CA LEU A 373 11.11 8.39 7.64
C LEU A 373 9.79 8.90 7.08
N VAL A 374 9.78 9.98 6.29
CA VAL A 374 8.59 10.49 5.60
C VAL A 374 8.18 9.51 4.50
N ARG A 375 9.14 9.06 3.70
CA ARG A 375 8.94 8.15 2.56
C ARG A 375 8.27 6.84 2.95
N TYR A 376 8.65 6.27 4.11
CA TYR A 376 8.10 5.02 4.63
C TYR A 376 6.99 5.23 5.67
N SER A 377 6.43 6.43 5.76
CA SER A 377 5.32 6.73 6.66
C SER A 377 3.97 6.85 5.94
N MET A 378 2.90 6.58 6.66
CA MET A 378 1.55 6.64 6.11
C MET A 378 0.50 6.87 7.18
N ALA A 379 -0.47 7.76 6.94
CA ALA A 379 -1.59 8.00 7.83
C ALA A 379 -2.96 7.86 7.14
N CYS A 380 -3.99 7.52 7.91
CA CYS A 380 -5.38 7.57 7.44
C CYS A 380 -5.94 9.01 7.56
N PRO A 381 -7.09 9.34 6.90
CA PRO A 381 -7.65 10.70 6.94
C PRO A 381 -7.96 11.22 8.35
N ALA A 382 -8.47 10.37 9.22
CA ALA A 382 -8.89 10.67 10.58
C ALA A 382 -9.78 11.92 10.72
N LEU A 383 -9.72 12.63 11.85
CA LEU A 383 -10.49 13.86 12.07
C LEU A 383 -9.98 15.00 11.16
N PRO A 384 -10.83 15.94 10.75
CA PRO A 384 -12.29 15.97 10.89
C PRO A 384 -13.04 15.23 9.78
N THR A 385 -12.35 14.64 8.80
CA THR A 385 -12.95 14.07 7.60
C THR A 385 -13.57 12.67 7.81
N CYS A 386 -13.18 11.96 8.85
CA CYS A 386 -13.68 10.62 9.17
C CYS A 386 -14.47 10.61 10.47
N GLY A 387 -15.79 10.39 10.39
CA GLY A 387 -16.66 10.30 11.56
C GLY A 387 -16.44 9.05 12.45
N LEU A 388 -15.55 8.15 12.08
CA LEU A 388 -15.17 6.97 12.88
C LEU A 388 -13.86 7.18 13.65
N ALA A 389 -13.16 8.29 13.40
CA ALA A 389 -11.89 8.57 14.06
C ALA A 389 -12.11 8.98 15.52
N ILE A 390 -11.20 8.54 16.38
CA ILE A 390 -11.15 8.86 17.81
C ILE A 390 -10.19 10.04 18.04
N THR A 391 -9.13 10.09 17.22
CA THR A 391 -8.11 11.13 17.27
C THR A 391 -7.60 11.44 15.86
N GLU A 392 -6.68 12.39 15.76
CA GLU A 392 -6.05 12.80 14.50
C GLU A 392 -5.05 11.75 13.99
N SER A 393 -4.72 11.80 12.71
CA SER A 393 -3.70 10.96 12.09
C SER A 393 -3.01 11.68 10.92
N GLU A 394 -3.74 12.04 9.86
CA GLU A 394 -3.18 12.64 8.63
C GLU A 394 -2.38 13.92 8.90
N ARG A 395 -2.91 14.83 9.71
CA ARG A 395 -2.28 16.12 10.03
C ARG A 395 -1.32 16.05 11.20
N ALA A 396 -1.44 15.03 12.06
CA ALA A 396 -0.54 14.83 13.18
C ALA A 396 0.77 14.15 12.78
N LEU A 397 0.73 13.20 11.80
CA LEU A 397 1.88 12.39 11.46
C LEU A 397 3.11 13.20 11.01
N PRO A 398 3.03 14.26 10.18
CA PRO A 398 4.21 15.02 9.78
C PRO A 398 5.02 15.58 10.95
N SER A 399 4.35 16.17 11.94
CA SER A 399 5.03 16.68 13.15
C SER A 399 5.64 15.55 14.00
N ILE A 400 4.97 14.42 14.09
CA ILE A 400 5.46 13.23 14.80
C ILE A 400 6.74 12.70 14.13
N ILE A 401 6.75 12.61 12.80
CA ILE A 401 7.95 12.18 12.04
C ILE A 401 9.11 13.15 12.27
N GLN A 402 8.87 14.47 12.27
CA GLN A 402 9.89 15.45 12.56
C GLN A 402 10.47 15.31 13.97
N ARG A 403 9.62 15.05 14.97
CA ARG A 403 10.04 14.80 16.35
C ARG A 403 10.88 13.53 16.46
N ILE A 404 10.46 12.44 15.79
CA ILE A 404 11.21 11.18 15.73
C ILE A 404 12.58 11.41 15.06
N ARG A 405 12.63 12.13 13.94
CA ARG A 405 13.90 12.47 13.26
C ARG A 405 14.82 13.26 14.17
N THR A 406 14.30 14.25 14.87
CA THR A 406 15.08 15.06 15.84
C THR A 406 15.66 14.17 16.95
N LEU A 407 14.87 13.24 17.49
CA LEU A 407 15.33 12.28 18.49
C LEU A 407 16.43 11.37 17.93
N LEU A 408 16.23 10.79 16.74
CA LEU A 408 17.23 9.94 16.09
C LEU A 408 18.55 10.68 15.84
N ASN A 409 18.48 11.94 15.40
CA ASN A 409 19.68 12.78 15.23
C ASN A 409 20.41 12.99 16.56
N LYS A 410 19.67 13.31 17.64
CA LYS A 410 20.23 13.43 18.99
C LYS A 410 20.94 12.14 19.43
N LEU A 411 20.43 11.01 19.03
CA LEU A 411 21.02 9.70 19.37
C LEU A 411 22.13 9.28 18.41
N GLY A 412 22.49 10.07 17.39
CA GLY A 412 23.48 9.71 16.36
C GLY A 412 23.00 8.56 15.47
N MET A 413 21.74 8.61 15.06
CA MET A 413 21.04 7.63 14.21
C MET A 413 20.41 8.35 12.99
N GLU A 414 21.12 9.29 12.39
CA GLU A 414 20.62 10.22 11.35
C GLU A 414 20.15 9.48 10.09
N LYS A 415 20.73 8.30 9.81
CA LYS A 415 20.40 7.50 8.62
C LYS A 415 19.27 6.48 8.87
N GLU A 416 18.90 6.29 10.13
CA GLU A 416 17.87 5.30 10.46
C GLU A 416 16.49 5.73 9.97
N HIS A 417 15.74 4.75 9.52
CA HIS A 417 14.33 4.90 9.15
C HIS A 417 13.58 3.62 9.46
N PHE A 418 12.27 3.76 9.63
CA PHE A 418 11.36 2.67 9.99
C PHE A 418 10.08 2.83 9.19
N VAL A 419 9.37 1.73 8.99
CA VAL A 419 7.99 1.79 8.49
C VAL A 419 7.10 2.29 9.62
N ILE A 420 6.60 3.53 9.49
CA ILE A 420 5.73 4.18 10.47
C ILE A 420 4.34 4.34 9.88
N ARG A 421 3.32 3.81 10.56
CA ARG A 421 1.94 3.93 10.10
C ARG A 421 1.02 4.37 11.23
N MET A 422 0.10 5.28 10.91
CA MET A 422 -0.76 5.91 11.90
C MET A 422 -2.24 5.87 11.49
N THR A 423 -3.10 5.53 12.44
CA THR A 423 -4.56 5.59 12.25
C THR A 423 -5.26 6.26 13.43
N GLY A 424 -6.28 7.06 13.14
CA GLY A 424 -7.08 7.73 14.17
C GLY A 424 -8.06 6.83 14.93
N CYS A 425 -8.14 5.53 14.59
CA CYS A 425 -8.95 4.54 15.29
C CYS A 425 -8.51 3.11 14.94
N PRO A 426 -8.98 2.06 15.68
CA PRO A 426 -8.58 0.67 15.47
C PRO A 426 -9.04 0.03 14.14
N ASN A 427 -9.81 0.73 13.29
CA ASN A 427 -10.16 0.22 11.95
C ASN A 427 -8.95 -0.06 11.05
N GLY A 428 -7.77 0.48 11.38
CA GLY A 428 -6.51 0.14 10.76
C GLY A 428 -6.43 0.50 9.27
N CYS A 429 -7.01 1.63 8.84
CA CYS A 429 -7.11 2.00 7.42
C CYS A 429 -5.75 2.22 6.76
N ALA A 430 -4.74 2.71 7.50
CA ALA A 430 -3.35 2.82 7.06
C ALA A 430 -2.48 1.62 7.48
N ARG A 431 -3.09 0.51 7.86
CA ARG A 431 -2.43 -0.76 8.22
C ARG A 431 -1.32 -0.62 9.30
N PRO A 432 -1.58 0.06 10.45
CA PRO A 432 -0.57 0.27 11.48
C PRO A 432 -0.06 -1.03 12.09
N TYR A 433 -0.85 -2.10 11.98
CA TYR A 433 -0.50 -3.45 12.47
C TYR A 433 0.54 -4.16 11.60
N MET A 434 0.97 -3.56 10.48
CA MET A 434 2.06 -4.05 9.63
C MET A 434 3.34 -3.23 9.79
N ALA A 435 3.29 -2.15 10.57
CA ALA A 435 4.41 -1.23 10.71
C ALA A 435 5.43 -1.72 11.75
N GLU A 436 6.69 -1.33 11.59
CA GLU A 436 7.70 -1.50 12.62
C GLU A 436 7.36 -0.67 13.86
N LEU A 437 6.78 0.54 13.63
CA LEU A 437 6.23 1.43 14.65
C LEU A 437 4.83 1.89 14.23
N GLY A 438 3.80 1.31 14.83
CA GLY A 438 2.40 1.57 14.53
C GLY A 438 1.72 2.42 15.61
N PHE A 439 0.97 3.45 15.18
CA PHE A 439 0.15 4.31 16.05
C PHE A 439 -1.32 4.05 15.77
N VAL A 440 -2.09 3.71 16.79
CA VAL A 440 -3.53 3.43 16.70
C VAL A 440 -4.31 4.29 17.69
N GLY A 441 -5.15 5.19 17.21
CA GLY A 441 -5.92 6.10 18.05
C GLY A 441 -6.79 5.38 19.07
N SER A 442 -6.64 5.76 20.33
CA SER A 442 -7.36 5.20 21.49
C SER A 442 -8.15 6.23 22.31
N ALA A 443 -7.72 7.49 22.33
CA ALA A 443 -8.39 8.64 22.90
C ALA A 443 -7.86 9.93 22.21
N PRO A 444 -8.42 11.12 22.43
CA PRO A 444 -7.86 12.36 21.91
C PRO A 444 -6.37 12.46 22.23
N GLU A 445 -5.55 12.76 21.22
CA GLU A 445 -4.08 12.89 21.31
C GLU A 445 -3.36 11.71 21.99
N THR A 446 -4.01 10.54 22.00
CA THR A 446 -3.52 9.33 22.66
C THR A 446 -3.62 8.14 21.72
N TYR A 447 -2.54 7.33 21.68
CA TYR A 447 -2.42 6.23 20.76
C TYR A 447 -1.97 4.94 21.47
N GLN A 448 -2.48 3.80 21.00
CA GLN A 448 -1.80 2.53 21.21
C GLN A 448 -0.54 2.49 20.37
N ILE A 449 0.53 1.93 20.91
CA ILE A 449 1.78 1.71 20.16
C ILE A 449 1.92 0.22 19.87
N TRP A 450 2.16 -0.06 18.59
CA TRP A 450 2.35 -1.39 18.05
C TRP A 450 3.77 -1.53 17.51
N LEU A 451 4.48 -2.61 17.88
CA LEU A 451 5.86 -2.85 17.49
C LEU A 451 6.01 -4.24 16.85
N GLY A 452 7.01 -4.42 16.00
CA GLY A 452 7.42 -5.72 15.49
C GLY A 452 6.88 -6.10 14.11
N GLY A 453 6.25 -5.20 13.37
CA GLY A 453 6.14 -5.35 11.91
C GLY A 453 7.52 -5.33 11.26
N THR A 454 7.60 -5.75 10.01
CA THR A 454 8.89 -5.84 9.28
C THR A 454 8.91 -4.91 8.07
N PRO A 455 10.08 -4.47 7.58
CA PRO A 455 10.19 -3.61 6.40
C PRO A 455 9.49 -4.19 5.16
N ASN A 456 9.58 -5.49 4.95
CA ASN A 456 8.91 -6.20 3.86
C ASN A 456 7.40 -6.45 4.10
N GLN A 457 6.89 -6.06 5.28
CA GLN A 457 5.46 -6.07 5.63
C GLN A 457 4.83 -7.47 5.57
N THR A 458 5.55 -8.47 6.02
CA THR A 458 5.10 -9.86 6.08
C THR A 458 4.77 -10.36 7.49
N LYS A 459 5.01 -9.53 8.51
CA LYS A 459 4.71 -9.87 9.91
C LYS A 459 3.80 -8.84 10.56
N LEU A 460 2.91 -9.31 11.43
CA LEU A 460 2.09 -8.43 12.27
C LEU A 460 2.92 -7.87 13.42
N ALA A 461 2.78 -6.57 13.62
CA ALA A 461 3.13 -5.92 14.88
C ALA A 461 2.21 -6.42 16.01
N ARG A 462 2.67 -6.29 17.25
CA ARG A 462 1.92 -6.62 18.46
C ARG A 462 1.74 -5.37 19.33
N PRO A 463 0.67 -5.28 20.14
CA PRO A 463 0.47 -4.14 21.02
C PRO A 463 1.57 -4.11 22.10
N PHE A 464 2.26 -2.98 22.21
CA PHE A 464 3.31 -2.76 23.22
C PHE A 464 2.85 -1.86 24.35
N VAL A 465 2.13 -0.77 24.03
CA VAL A 465 1.52 0.15 24.99
C VAL A 465 0.09 0.47 24.55
N ASP A 466 -0.86 0.42 25.47
CA ASP A 466 -2.28 0.66 25.19
C ASP A 466 -2.65 2.14 25.13
N LYS A 467 -1.92 2.99 25.84
CA LYS A 467 -2.18 4.44 25.90
C LYS A 467 -0.88 5.20 26.05
N LEU A 468 -0.47 5.90 24.99
CA LEU A 468 0.62 6.87 24.98
C LEU A 468 0.06 8.24 24.60
N SER A 469 0.12 9.22 25.51
CA SER A 469 -0.08 10.63 25.12
C SER A 469 1.05 11.05 24.19
N ILE A 470 0.70 11.75 23.11
CA ILE A 470 1.67 12.18 22.10
C ILE A 470 2.72 13.16 22.67
N GLU A 471 2.40 13.85 23.77
CA GLU A 471 3.35 14.72 24.48
C GLU A 471 4.55 13.95 25.04
N LYS A 472 4.37 12.67 25.40
CA LYS A 472 5.41 11.80 25.96
C LYS A 472 6.18 11.00 24.90
N LEU A 473 6.05 11.36 23.62
CA LEU A 473 6.58 10.57 22.51
C LEU A 473 8.08 10.32 22.64
N GLU A 474 8.89 11.37 22.84
CA GLU A 474 10.34 11.26 22.88
C GLU A 474 10.82 10.47 24.11
N ALA A 475 10.25 10.76 25.28
CA ALA A 475 10.57 10.04 26.51
C ALA A 475 10.24 8.54 26.42
N PHE A 476 9.22 8.19 25.64
CA PHE A 476 8.86 6.80 25.37
C PHE A 476 9.79 6.13 24.35
N LEU A 477 10.15 6.83 23.27
CA LEU A 477 10.93 6.24 22.18
C LEU A 477 12.45 6.22 22.45
N GLU A 478 12.98 7.17 23.23
CA GLU A 478 14.42 7.29 23.50
C GLU A 478 15.03 5.98 24.03
N PRO A 479 14.52 5.33 25.09
CA PRO A 479 15.09 4.08 25.58
C PRO A 479 15.01 2.95 24.55
N LEU A 480 13.94 2.87 23.77
CA LEU A 480 13.77 1.84 22.74
C LEU A 480 14.82 1.99 21.61
N PHE A 481 15.05 3.22 21.16
CA PHE A 481 16.04 3.50 20.11
C PHE A 481 17.48 3.34 20.63
N VAL A 482 17.75 3.70 21.87
CA VAL A 482 19.07 3.45 22.48
C VAL A 482 19.34 1.97 22.61
N TYR A 483 18.37 1.17 23.07
CA TYR A 483 18.49 -0.28 23.17
C TYR A 483 18.70 -0.91 21.79
N PHE A 484 17.93 -0.50 20.78
CA PHE A 484 18.11 -0.91 19.40
C PHE A 484 19.52 -0.60 18.91
N LYS A 485 20.00 0.63 19.06
CA LYS A 485 21.32 1.05 18.62
C LYS A 485 22.45 0.24 19.25
N GLN A 486 22.33 -0.10 20.54
CA GLN A 486 23.38 -0.79 21.28
C GLN A 486 23.44 -2.30 20.99
N PHE A 487 22.29 -2.93 20.72
CA PHE A 487 22.15 -4.39 20.72
C PHE A 487 21.63 -5.00 19.43
N ARG A 488 21.35 -4.18 18.38
CA ARG A 488 20.94 -4.71 17.08
C ARG A 488 22.06 -5.51 16.42
N LYS A 489 21.69 -6.50 15.65
CA LYS A 489 22.59 -7.20 14.73
C LYS A 489 22.85 -6.36 13.49
N LEU A 490 23.86 -6.75 12.70
CA LEU A 490 24.11 -6.11 11.39
C LEU A 490 22.86 -6.24 10.51
N GLU A 491 22.47 -5.14 9.87
CA GLU A 491 21.30 -5.03 8.97
C GLU A 491 19.94 -5.36 9.60
N GLU A 492 19.87 -5.64 10.91
CA GLU A 492 18.62 -5.89 11.60
C GLU A 492 17.76 -4.63 11.67
N SER A 493 16.53 -4.69 11.18
CA SER A 493 15.56 -3.61 11.28
C SER A 493 15.02 -3.45 12.70
N PHE A 494 14.41 -2.30 12.98
CA PHE A 494 13.84 -2.03 14.31
C PHE A 494 12.74 -3.02 14.69
N GLY A 495 11.86 -3.36 13.75
CA GLY A 495 10.80 -4.33 14.01
C GLY A 495 11.32 -5.75 14.24
N GLU A 496 12.33 -6.19 13.49
CA GLU A 496 12.99 -7.48 13.70
C GLU A 496 13.70 -7.54 15.05
N PHE A 497 14.40 -6.47 15.43
CA PHE A 497 14.99 -6.33 16.74
C PHE A 497 13.96 -6.47 17.86
N CYS A 498 12.84 -5.74 17.78
CA CYS A 498 11.76 -5.84 18.77
C CYS A 498 11.22 -7.28 18.91
N ASN A 499 11.11 -8.01 17.80
CA ASN A 499 10.68 -9.40 17.79
C ASN A 499 11.74 -10.33 18.42
N ARG A 500 13.01 -10.10 18.13
CA ARG A 500 14.10 -10.95 18.61
C ARG A 500 14.35 -10.80 20.11
N VAL A 501 14.42 -9.56 20.61
CA VAL A 501 14.67 -9.33 22.05
C VAL A 501 13.43 -9.58 22.90
N GLY A 502 12.25 -9.43 22.33
CA GLY A 502 10.98 -9.59 23.02
C GLY A 502 10.55 -8.35 23.82
N PHE A 503 9.26 -8.25 24.08
CA PHE A 503 8.67 -7.05 24.68
C PHE A 503 9.02 -6.88 26.16
N ASP A 504 9.26 -7.97 26.87
CA ASP A 504 9.64 -7.90 28.29
C ASP A 504 11.03 -7.30 28.46
N ALA A 505 12.00 -7.67 27.63
CA ALA A 505 13.33 -7.05 27.62
C ALA A 505 13.26 -5.55 27.22
N LEU A 506 12.39 -5.19 26.27
CA LEU A 506 12.17 -3.78 25.92
C LEU A 506 11.61 -2.97 27.10
N ARG A 507 10.64 -3.53 27.83
CA ARG A 507 10.05 -2.89 29.02
C ARG A 507 11.04 -2.76 30.15
N GLU A 508 11.80 -3.83 30.44
CA GLU A 508 12.83 -3.86 31.49
C GLU A 508 13.91 -2.81 31.22
N PHE A 509 14.45 -2.77 29.99
CA PHE A 509 15.43 -1.74 29.62
C PHE A 509 14.83 -0.34 29.77
N SER A 510 13.62 -0.11 29.26
CA SER A 510 12.97 1.20 29.35
C SER A 510 12.71 1.66 30.80
N ALA A 511 12.38 0.71 31.69
CA ALA A 511 12.12 1.02 33.10
C ALA A 511 13.38 1.42 33.88
N THR A 512 14.55 0.95 33.47
CA THR A 512 15.84 1.23 34.11
C THR A 512 16.65 2.32 33.42
N TYR A 513 16.20 2.79 32.26
CA TYR A 513 16.90 3.78 31.48
C TYR A 513 16.74 5.19 32.04
N ASP A 514 17.87 5.89 32.22
CA ASP A 514 17.90 7.30 32.61
C ASP A 514 17.77 8.20 31.38
N LEU A 515 16.64 8.88 31.25
CA LEU A 515 16.33 9.71 30.09
C LEU A 515 17.36 10.82 29.87
N GLY A 516 17.86 10.93 28.65
CA GLY A 516 18.87 11.91 28.27
C GLY A 516 20.29 11.54 28.67
N SER A 517 20.51 10.40 29.33
CA SER A 517 21.85 9.94 29.77
C SER A 517 22.74 9.49 28.59
N TYR A 518 22.12 9.04 27.49
CA TYR A 518 22.86 8.54 26.34
C TYR A 518 23.57 9.68 25.59
N GLN A 519 24.88 9.57 25.50
CA GLN A 519 25.72 10.41 24.67
C GLN A 519 26.25 9.56 23.50
N PRO A 520 25.91 9.89 22.25
CA PRO A 520 26.50 9.19 21.11
C PRO A 520 28.03 9.34 21.17
N PRO A 521 28.81 8.27 20.91
CA PRO A 521 30.25 8.38 20.86
C PRO A 521 30.62 9.55 19.93
N LYS A 522 31.43 10.48 20.42
CA LYS A 522 32.00 11.53 19.54
C LYS A 522 32.59 10.82 18.34
N ALA A 523 32.23 11.27 17.14
CA ALA A 523 32.75 10.72 15.90
C ALA A 523 34.29 10.68 16.01
N SER A 524 34.81 9.54 16.44
CA SER A 524 36.23 9.32 16.36
C SER A 524 36.53 9.28 14.87
N LYS A 525 37.40 10.11 14.39
CA LYS A 525 38.05 9.89 13.11
C LYS A 525 38.82 8.58 13.25
N LYS A 526 38.10 7.42 13.19
CA LYS A 526 38.76 6.12 13.09
C LYS A 526 39.50 6.16 11.77
N ARG A 527 40.77 6.52 11.83
CA ARG A 527 41.70 6.23 10.74
C ARG A 527 41.84 4.69 10.74
N HIS A 528 41.11 4.05 9.86
CA HIS A 528 41.39 2.65 9.55
C HIS A 528 42.75 2.63 8.89
N ARG A 529 43.74 2.05 9.56
CA ARG A 529 45.05 1.78 8.96
C ARG A 529 44.88 0.57 8.06
N ILE A 530 44.83 0.79 6.77
CA ILE A 530 44.93 -0.27 5.77
C ILE A 530 46.40 -0.58 5.63
N GLY A 531 46.85 -1.77 5.98
CA GLY A 531 48.19 -2.27 5.68
C GLY A 531 48.29 -2.49 4.17
N VAL A 532 49.07 -1.69 3.50
CA VAL A 532 49.33 -1.81 2.06
C VAL A 532 50.65 -2.54 1.87
N PRO A 533 50.70 -3.63 1.01
CA PRO A 533 51.99 -4.24 0.66
C PRO A 533 52.99 -3.21 0.12
N GLU A 534 54.26 -3.42 0.42
CA GLU A 534 55.33 -2.46 0.08
C GLU A 534 55.36 -2.09 -1.41
N SER A 535 55.14 -3.08 -2.29
CA SER A 535 55.04 -2.87 -3.75
C SER A 535 53.84 -1.98 -4.17
N MET A 536 52.76 -1.98 -3.39
CA MET A 536 51.58 -1.13 -3.64
C MET A 536 51.77 0.25 -3.03
N TYR A 537 52.50 0.37 -1.91
CA TYR A 537 52.87 1.64 -1.29
C TYR A 537 53.74 2.48 -2.22
N ASP A 538 54.71 1.86 -2.89
CA ASP A 538 55.58 2.56 -3.85
C ASP A 538 54.80 3.06 -5.07
N LYS A 539 53.84 2.27 -5.57
CA LYS A 539 52.94 2.71 -6.65
C LYS A 539 52.04 3.88 -6.21
N LEU A 540 51.45 3.82 -5.01
CA LEU A 540 50.64 4.91 -4.45
C LEU A 540 51.47 6.19 -4.27
N LYS A 541 52.73 6.07 -3.83
CA LYS A 541 53.63 7.19 -3.67
C LYS A 541 53.98 7.82 -5.01
N ALA A 542 54.27 7.00 -6.02
CA ALA A 542 54.56 7.49 -7.37
C ALA A 542 53.34 8.20 -7.98
N THR A 543 52.13 7.63 -7.82
CA THR A 543 50.86 8.21 -8.29
C THR A 543 50.53 9.52 -7.54
N SER A 544 50.81 9.59 -6.24
CA SER A 544 50.63 10.79 -5.41
C SER A 544 51.50 11.95 -5.92
N VAL A 545 52.76 11.67 -6.25
CA VAL A 545 53.67 12.66 -6.82
C VAL A 545 53.23 13.09 -8.22
N ALA A 546 52.85 12.13 -9.06
CA ALA A 546 52.43 12.38 -10.46
C ALA A 546 51.13 13.21 -10.55
N GLN A 547 50.21 13.02 -9.61
CA GLN A 547 48.88 13.69 -9.60
C GLN A 547 48.84 14.91 -8.66
N GLY A 548 49.84 15.16 -7.86
CA GLY A 548 49.86 16.25 -6.86
C GLY A 548 48.79 16.09 -5.77
N LYS A 549 48.30 14.85 -5.56
CA LYS A 549 47.26 14.54 -4.57
C LYS A 549 47.82 13.76 -3.38
N PRO A 550 47.31 13.96 -2.15
CA PRO A 550 47.66 13.10 -1.00
C PRO A 550 47.35 11.63 -1.27
N MET A 551 48.23 10.70 -0.84
CA MET A 551 47.99 9.25 -1.00
C MET A 551 46.63 8.79 -0.42
N SER A 552 46.18 9.38 0.68
CA SER A 552 44.88 9.12 1.29
C SER A 552 43.71 9.45 0.36
N GLN A 553 43.82 10.48 -0.45
CA GLN A 553 42.78 10.87 -1.41
C GLN A 553 42.75 9.90 -2.59
N ILE A 554 43.89 9.45 -3.07
CA ILE A 554 44.00 8.47 -4.16
C ILE A 554 43.39 7.12 -3.73
N VAL A 555 43.64 6.70 -2.49
CA VAL A 555 43.07 5.49 -1.93
C VAL A 555 41.54 5.62 -1.79
N THR A 556 41.03 6.78 -1.37
CA THR A 556 39.57 7.04 -1.28
C THR A 556 38.94 7.00 -2.66
N GLU A 557 39.49 7.72 -3.65
CA GLU A 557 39.00 7.74 -5.03
C GLU A 557 39.00 6.32 -5.66
N ALA A 558 40.02 5.51 -5.39
CA ALA A 558 40.11 4.13 -5.87
C ALA A 558 39.08 3.20 -5.19
N LEU A 559 38.82 3.39 -3.91
CA LEU A 559 37.78 2.63 -3.19
C LEU A 559 36.36 3.01 -3.63
N GLU A 560 36.12 4.31 -3.85
CA GLU A 560 34.82 4.80 -4.37
C GLU A 560 34.55 4.32 -5.80
N ALA A 561 35.58 4.12 -6.61
CA ALA A 561 35.44 3.57 -7.96
C ALA A 561 35.28 2.03 -8.00
N TYR A 562 35.61 1.35 -6.91
CA TYR A 562 35.49 -0.13 -6.80
C TYR A 562 34.22 -0.59 -6.08
N LEU A 563 33.61 0.26 -5.27
CA LEU A 563 32.35 0.05 -4.57
C LEU A 563 31.17 0.58 -5.38
#